data_25597d0aceeeaaaae1984e7fd17d021a
#
_entry.id   25597d0aceeeaaaae1984e7fd17d021a
#
_cell.length_a   1.000
_cell.length_b   1.000
_cell.length_c   1.000
_cell.angle_alpha   90.00
_cell.angle_beta   90.00
_cell.angle_gamma   90.00
#
_symmetry.space_group_name_H-M   'P 1'
#
loop_
_entity.id
_entity.type
_entity.pdbx_description
1 polymer ?
#
loop_
_entity_poly.entity_id
_entity_poly.type
_entity_poly.pdbx_seq_one_letter_code
_entity_poly.pdbx_strand_id
1 'polypeptide(L)'
;MPEDEQRSSLRGWLSRVRASFKGAGDVVETGGRGEGAVHLSKALPRFFAAMQTRPAPVLLDLGPVIGGNVTLLGDSLGCKVYIDNIFGDPRRASHDRRETEDCSGLGVDLRHPDDSIDGVLCWDVFEHLSQAAATKLVLNLARIMKPGGIGMAIFATELAPHPQFVKYSMIDPQHLRHRLVPAAAAQPRVWTSRDVQLLLTSFVADESYLLTHQQRETLFHKPVAAGHRPRA
;
A
#
# COMPACT_ATOMS: atom_id res chain seq x y z
N MET A 1 33.49 -11.93 -3.06
CA MET A 1 33.43 -10.70 -2.28
C MET A 1 32.47 -9.73 -2.96
N PRO A 2 31.19 -9.73 -2.59
CA PRO A 2 30.34 -8.52 -2.67
C PRO A 2 29.35 -8.35 -1.50
N GLU A 3 29.39 -9.17 -0.44
CA GLU A 3 28.44 -9.05 0.66
C GLU A 3 28.73 -7.91 1.65
N ASP A 4 29.97 -7.49 1.77
CA ASP A 4 30.38 -6.42 2.69
C ASP A 4 30.06 -5.01 2.17
N GLU A 5 30.03 -4.81 0.87
CA GLU A 5 29.64 -3.51 0.27
C GLU A 5 28.15 -3.22 0.41
N GLN A 6 27.30 -4.24 0.27
CA GLN A 6 25.84 -4.10 0.46
C GLN A 6 25.47 -3.83 1.93
N ARG A 7 26.15 -4.50 2.88
CA ARG A 7 25.96 -4.24 4.32
C ARG A 7 26.45 -2.85 4.74
N SER A 8 27.51 -2.35 4.13
CA SER A 8 28.03 -1.00 4.34
C SER A 8 27.08 0.07 3.82
N SER A 9 26.47 -0.15 2.65
CA SER A 9 25.47 0.75 2.05
C SER A 9 24.20 0.85 2.89
N LEU A 10 23.70 -0.27 3.42
CA LEU A 10 22.52 -0.32 4.31
C LEU A 10 22.76 0.38 5.65
N ARG A 11 23.94 0.19 6.26
CA ARG A 11 24.31 0.88 7.50
C ARG A 11 24.52 2.38 7.27
N GLY A 12 25.10 2.78 6.15
CA GLY A 12 25.31 4.17 5.78
C GLY A 12 24.00 4.91 5.47
N TRP A 13 23.01 4.22 4.91
CA TRP A 13 21.68 4.78 4.69
C TRP A 13 20.90 4.91 6.01
N LEU A 14 20.87 3.86 6.83
CA LEU A 14 20.22 3.88 8.16
C LEU A 14 20.84 4.95 9.08
N SER A 15 22.15 5.22 9.00
CA SER A 15 22.78 6.29 9.77
C SER A 15 22.43 7.68 9.26
N ARG A 16 22.29 7.89 7.94
CA ARG A 16 21.83 9.16 7.34
C ARG A 16 20.36 9.43 7.66
N VAL A 17 19.51 8.42 7.62
CA VAL A 17 18.10 8.52 8.02
C VAL A 17 17.99 8.84 9.53
N ARG A 18 18.81 8.23 10.39
CA ARG A 18 18.83 8.54 11.84
C ARG A 18 19.36 9.93 12.17
N ALA A 19 20.29 10.47 11.40
CA ALA A 19 20.88 11.79 11.66
C ALA A 19 19.93 12.95 11.35
N SER A 20 18.95 12.78 10.44
CA SER A 20 17.98 13.81 10.06
C SER A 20 16.78 13.93 11.03
N PHE A 21 16.61 13.03 11.98
CA PHE A 21 15.40 12.94 12.81
C PHE A 21 15.65 12.96 14.31
N LYS A 22 16.37 13.98 14.81
CA LYS A 22 16.28 14.36 16.22
C LYS A 22 15.21 15.44 16.39
N GLY A 23 13.98 15.02 16.75
CA GLY A 23 12.95 15.87 17.34
C GLY A 23 11.82 16.33 16.41
N ALA A 24 10.99 15.42 15.94
CA ALA A 24 9.67 15.80 15.41
C ALA A 24 8.61 14.92 16.06
N GLY A 25 7.64 15.56 16.67
CA GLY A 25 6.42 14.92 17.14
C GLY A 25 5.62 14.32 15.98
N ASP A 26 4.67 13.44 16.29
CA ASP A 26 3.92 12.60 15.35
C ASP A 26 3.09 13.34 14.27
N VAL A 27 3.07 14.67 14.25
CA VAL A 27 2.32 15.48 13.26
C VAL A 27 3.10 16.74 12.92
N VAL A 28 3.47 16.90 11.66
CA VAL A 28 3.96 18.17 11.12
C VAL A 28 2.81 18.84 10.37
N GLU A 29 2.08 19.75 11.02
CA GLU A 29 1.14 20.63 10.34
C GLU A 29 1.90 21.66 9.52
N THR A 30 2.03 21.45 8.21
CA THR A 30 2.41 22.51 7.27
C THR A 30 1.15 22.99 6.56
N GLY A 31 0.54 24.04 7.13
CA GLY A 31 -0.72 24.58 6.65
C GLY A 31 -0.58 25.48 5.42
N GLY A 32 -0.97 24.96 4.26
CA GLY A 32 -1.42 25.73 3.12
C GLY A 32 -2.76 25.17 2.65
N ARG A 33 -3.72 26.01 2.27
CA ARG A 33 -5.00 25.54 1.70
C ARG A 33 -4.72 24.70 0.44
N GLY A 34 -4.72 23.36 0.59
CA GLY A 34 -4.49 22.42 -0.52
C GLY A 34 -3.36 21.39 -0.31
N GLU A 35 -2.48 21.59 0.65
CA GLU A 35 -1.39 20.66 0.98
C GLU A 35 -1.83 19.72 2.11
N GLY A 36 -2.32 18.56 1.87
CA GLY A 36 -2.77 17.59 2.89
C GLY A 36 -1.78 17.40 4.05
N ALA A 37 -2.25 16.87 5.19
CA ALA A 37 -1.43 16.59 6.37
C ALA A 37 -0.34 15.56 6.10
N VAL A 38 0.85 15.74 6.68
CA VAL A 38 1.96 14.79 6.60
C VAL A 38 1.98 13.95 7.87
N HIS A 39 2.00 12.63 7.70
CA HIS A 39 1.98 11.66 8.79
C HIS A 39 3.18 10.72 8.69
N LEU A 40 3.70 10.31 9.85
CA LEU A 40 4.70 9.26 9.95
C LEU A 40 4.03 7.89 9.70
N SER A 41 4.50 7.17 8.70
CA SER A 41 4.12 5.78 8.46
C SER A 41 5.04 4.84 9.25
N LYS A 42 4.47 3.81 9.86
CA LYS A 42 5.23 2.74 10.52
C LYS A 42 5.43 1.52 9.61
N ALA A 43 4.50 1.28 8.71
CA ALA A 43 4.57 0.16 7.77
C ALA A 43 5.45 0.47 6.56
N LEU A 44 5.42 1.69 6.03
CA LEU A 44 6.14 2.06 4.82
C LEU A 44 7.66 1.81 4.90
N PRO A 45 8.39 2.17 5.98
CA PRO A 45 9.82 1.87 6.10
C PRO A 45 10.13 0.38 6.05
N ARG A 46 9.25 -0.46 6.60
CA ARG A 46 9.41 -1.91 6.59
C ARG A 46 9.11 -2.49 5.22
N PHE A 47 8.10 -1.96 4.54
CA PHE A 47 7.82 -2.29 3.15
C PHE A 47 9.03 -1.98 2.26
N PHE A 48 9.62 -0.78 2.38
CA PHE A 48 10.82 -0.41 1.64
C PHE A 48 12.00 -1.34 1.96
N ALA A 49 12.25 -1.63 3.23
CA ALA A 49 13.31 -2.54 3.65
C ALA A 49 13.15 -3.95 3.05
N ALA A 50 11.93 -4.48 3.02
CA ALA A 50 11.65 -5.78 2.42
C ALA A 50 11.83 -5.77 0.89
N MET A 51 11.43 -4.68 0.22
CA MET A 51 11.59 -4.54 -1.23
C MET A 51 13.07 -4.41 -1.63
N GLN A 52 13.89 -3.72 -0.83
CA GLN A 52 15.33 -3.55 -1.07
C GLN A 52 16.14 -4.86 -1.01
N THR A 53 15.61 -5.89 -0.38
CA THR A 53 16.28 -7.21 -0.37
C THR A 53 16.16 -7.97 -1.69
N ARG A 54 15.36 -7.47 -2.62
CA ARG A 54 15.02 -8.17 -3.87
C ARG A 54 15.81 -7.61 -5.05
N PRO A 55 16.38 -8.45 -5.92
CA PRO A 55 17.03 -7.99 -7.14
C PRO A 55 15.95 -7.53 -8.15
N ALA A 56 16.10 -6.31 -8.68
CA ALA A 56 15.21 -5.71 -9.68
C ALA A 56 13.70 -5.93 -9.34
N PRO A 57 13.22 -5.44 -8.18
CA PRO A 57 11.88 -5.75 -7.70
C PRO A 57 10.80 -5.17 -8.62
N VAL A 58 9.66 -5.84 -8.66
CA VAL A 58 8.46 -5.41 -9.39
C VAL A 58 7.39 -5.04 -8.37
N LEU A 59 6.91 -3.80 -8.45
CA LEU A 59 5.92 -3.23 -7.56
C LEU A 59 4.63 -2.93 -8.30
N LEU A 60 3.50 -3.24 -7.69
CA LEU A 60 2.17 -2.88 -8.13
C LEU A 60 1.58 -1.84 -7.18
N ASP A 61 1.22 -0.67 -7.70
CA ASP A 61 0.48 0.38 -6.98
C ASP A 61 -0.98 0.36 -7.44
N LEU A 62 -1.91 0.11 -6.53
CA LEU A 62 -3.35 0.06 -6.80
C LEU A 62 -4.03 1.44 -6.65
N GLY A 63 -3.28 2.43 -6.24
CA GLY A 63 -3.76 3.79 -6.07
C GLY A 63 -3.77 4.61 -7.35
N PRO A 64 -4.21 5.87 -7.26
CA PRO A 64 -4.14 6.81 -8.37
C PRO A 64 -2.70 7.14 -8.74
N VAL A 65 -2.45 7.43 -10.01
CA VAL A 65 -1.13 7.84 -10.48
C VAL A 65 -0.67 9.12 -9.77
N ILE A 66 0.40 9.02 -9.00
CA ILE A 66 1.07 10.15 -8.33
C ILE A 66 2.54 10.11 -8.76
N GLY A 67 2.94 11.08 -9.61
CA GLY A 67 4.29 11.11 -10.19
C GLY A 67 5.41 11.07 -9.15
N GLY A 68 5.23 11.79 -8.01
CA GLY A 68 6.19 11.76 -6.89
C GLY A 68 6.40 10.37 -6.30
N ASN A 69 5.32 9.56 -6.17
CA ASN A 69 5.43 8.18 -5.69
C ASN A 69 6.26 7.34 -6.65
N VAL A 70 5.98 7.43 -7.95
CA VAL A 70 6.71 6.67 -8.99
C VAL A 70 8.18 7.00 -8.98
N THR A 71 8.53 8.30 -8.91
CA THR A 71 9.91 8.76 -8.82
C THR A 71 10.60 8.24 -7.56
N LEU A 72 9.98 8.40 -6.39
CA LEU A 72 10.55 7.94 -5.12
C LEU A 72 10.77 6.42 -5.10
N LEU A 73 9.80 5.65 -5.59
CA LEU A 73 9.91 4.19 -5.67
C LEU A 73 11.00 3.75 -6.64
N GLY A 74 11.09 4.39 -7.81
CA GLY A 74 12.15 4.13 -8.79
C GLY A 74 13.53 4.44 -8.24
N ASP A 75 13.71 5.63 -7.67
CA ASP A 75 15.01 6.10 -7.16
C ASP A 75 15.47 5.34 -5.91
N SER A 76 14.53 5.02 -5.00
CA SER A 76 14.86 4.37 -3.71
C SER A 76 14.98 2.86 -3.80
N LEU A 77 14.24 2.21 -4.70
CA LEU A 77 14.15 0.76 -4.80
C LEU A 77 14.74 0.20 -6.10
N GLY A 78 14.98 1.03 -7.11
CA GLY A 78 15.35 0.55 -8.44
C GLY A 78 14.30 -0.39 -9.04
N CYS A 79 13.04 -0.24 -8.66
CA CYS A 79 11.98 -1.16 -9.01
C CYS A 79 11.25 -0.76 -10.29
N LYS A 80 10.68 -1.77 -10.97
CA LYS A 80 9.67 -1.56 -11.99
C LYS A 80 8.33 -1.34 -11.31
N VAL A 81 7.68 -0.20 -11.57
CA VAL A 81 6.36 0.13 -10.99
C VAL A 81 5.28 -0.06 -12.04
N TYR A 82 4.29 -0.86 -11.72
CA TYR A 82 2.99 -0.91 -12.41
C TYR A 82 1.97 -0.13 -11.58
N ILE A 83 1.05 0.56 -12.25
CA ILE A 83 -0.04 1.27 -11.60
C ILE A 83 -1.35 0.79 -12.18
N ASP A 84 -2.12 0.06 -11.37
CA ASP A 84 -3.46 -0.39 -11.69
C ASP A 84 -4.46 0.38 -10.82
N ASN A 85 -4.78 1.62 -11.22
CA ASN A 85 -5.76 2.42 -10.49
C ASN A 85 -7.15 1.76 -10.55
N ILE A 86 -7.49 1.00 -9.51
CA ILE A 86 -8.74 0.22 -9.43
C ILE A 86 -9.98 1.11 -9.54
N PHE A 87 -9.90 2.35 -9.06
CA PHE A 87 -11.05 3.28 -9.07
C PHE A 87 -11.21 4.07 -10.37
N GLY A 88 -10.24 3.96 -11.29
CA GLY A 88 -10.23 4.79 -12.50
C GLY A 88 -10.05 6.28 -12.18
N ASP A 89 -10.31 7.14 -13.16
CA ASP A 89 -10.31 8.59 -12.92
C ASP A 89 -11.61 8.97 -12.17
N PRO A 90 -11.53 9.54 -10.95
CA PRO A 90 -12.71 9.98 -10.20
C PRO A 90 -13.58 10.96 -10.97
N ARG A 91 -13.00 11.68 -11.97
CA ARG A 91 -13.72 12.60 -12.84
C ARG A 91 -14.55 11.89 -13.91
N ARG A 92 -14.19 10.67 -14.29
CA ARG A 92 -14.96 9.82 -15.23
C ARG A 92 -16.07 9.03 -14.54
N ALA A 93 -15.93 8.76 -13.24
CA ALA A 93 -16.90 8.02 -12.47
C ALA A 93 -18.27 8.70 -12.33
N SER A 94 -18.38 10.01 -12.61
CA SER A 94 -19.63 10.76 -12.51
C SER A 94 -20.58 10.57 -13.71
N HIS A 95 -20.12 10.06 -14.85
CA HIS A 95 -20.95 9.94 -16.05
C HIS A 95 -21.45 8.52 -16.35
N ASP A 96 -20.68 7.47 -15.98
CA ASP A 96 -21.01 6.08 -16.36
C ASP A 96 -21.63 5.24 -15.25
N ARG A 97 -21.72 5.77 -14.00
CA ARG A 97 -22.16 5.00 -12.82
C ARG A 97 -23.67 4.92 -12.60
N ARG A 98 -24.50 5.32 -13.56
CA ARG A 98 -25.97 5.31 -13.38
C ARG A 98 -26.64 3.95 -13.53
N GLU A 99 -25.93 2.88 -13.91
CA GLU A 99 -26.60 1.62 -14.26
C GLU A 99 -26.12 0.33 -13.59
N THR A 100 -25.17 0.36 -12.67
CA THR A 100 -24.82 -0.85 -11.92
C THR A 100 -24.68 -0.56 -10.43
N GLU A 101 -25.75 -0.85 -9.68
CA GLU A 101 -25.77 -0.89 -8.20
C GLU A 101 -24.82 -1.96 -7.63
N ASP A 102 -24.14 -2.69 -8.46
CA ASP A 102 -23.20 -3.73 -8.07
C ASP A 102 -21.78 -3.26 -8.41
N CYS A 103 -20.96 -3.00 -7.37
CA CYS A 103 -19.53 -2.70 -7.49
C CYS A 103 -18.72 -3.85 -8.13
N SER A 104 -19.37 -4.84 -8.73
CA SER A 104 -18.78 -5.95 -9.48
C SER A 104 -18.01 -5.50 -10.73
N GLY A 105 -18.23 -4.25 -11.19
CA GLY A 105 -17.53 -3.64 -12.34
C GLY A 105 -16.24 -2.91 -12.00
N LEU A 106 -15.86 -2.77 -10.72
CA LEU A 106 -14.54 -2.24 -10.36
C LEU A 106 -13.47 -3.25 -10.81
N GLY A 107 -12.48 -2.79 -11.56
CA GLY A 107 -11.44 -3.60 -12.20
C GLY A 107 -10.53 -4.34 -11.22
N VAL A 108 -11.12 -5.20 -10.38
CA VAL A 108 -10.37 -6.06 -9.45
C VAL A 108 -9.69 -7.25 -10.14
N ASP A 109 -9.87 -7.39 -11.45
CA ASP A 109 -9.18 -8.39 -12.26
C ASP A 109 -7.80 -7.87 -12.68
N LEU A 110 -6.79 -8.24 -11.91
CA LEU A 110 -5.40 -7.87 -12.18
C LEU A 110 -4.82 -8.79 -13.28
N ARG A 111 -4.39 -8.18 -14.39
CA ARG A 111 -3.91 -8.91 -15.58
C ARG A 111 -2.40 -9.18 -15.56
N HIS A 112 -1.81 -9.27 -14.37
CA HIS A 112 -0.41 -9.65 -14.22
C HIS A 112 -0.26 -11.17 -14.22
N PRO A 113 0.88 -11.69 -14.71
CA PRO A 113 1.20 -13.12 -14.60
C PRO A 113 1.26 -13.59 -13.15
N ASP A 114 1.06 -14.89 -12.94
CA ASP A 114 1.23 -15.52 -11.64
C ASP A 114 2.67 -15.31 -11.16
N ASP A 115 2.84 -15.15 -9.85
CA ASP A 115 4.14 -15.01 -9.18
C ASP A 115 5.09 -13.99 -9.86
N SER A 116 4.55 -12.85 -10.34
CA SER A 116 5.30 -11.82 -11.05
C SER A 116 5.58 -10.56 -10.24
N ILE A 117 4.84 -10.31 -9.16
CA ILE A 117 4.88 -9.08 -8.36
C ILE A 117 5.60 -9.33 -7.03
N ASP A 118 6.60 -8.50 -6.71
CA ASP A 118 7.35 -8.56 -5.46
C ASP A 118 6.70 -7.77 -4.33
N GLY A 119 6.08 -6.64 -4.65
CA GLY A 119 5.42 -5.77 -3.68
C GLY A 119 4.11 -5.18 -4.19
N VAL A 120 3.15 -4.95 -3.28
CA VAL A 120 1.87 -4.31 -3.61
C VAL A 120 1.54 -3.20 -2.61
N LEU A 121 1.18 -2.02 -3.11
CA LEU A 121 0.63 -0.92 -2.33
C LEU A 121 -0.87 -0.85 -2.59
N CYS A 122 -1.66 -1.26 -1.60
CA CYS A 122 -3.12 -1.27 -1.69
C CYS A 122 -3.75 0.04 -1.21
N TRP A 123 -3.00 0.85 -0.43
CA TRP A 123 -3.53 2.06 0.21
C TRP A 123 -4.84 1.75 0.95
N ASP A 124 -5.88 2.60 0.82
CA ASP A 124 -7.22 2.45 1.37
C ASP A 124 -8.23 1.77 0.41
N VAL A 125 -7.73 1.07 -0.60
CA VAL A 125 -8.56 0.43 -1.65
C VAL A 125 -9.68 -0.44 -1.06
N PHE A 126 -9.39 -1.20 -0.03
CA PHE A 126 -10.36 -2.11 0.57
C PHE A 126 -11.57 -1.40 1.19
N GLU A 127 -11.41 -0.15 1.66
CA GLU A 127 -12.50 0.62 2.25
C GLU A 127 -13.62 0.91 1.25
N HIS A 128 -13.29 0.96 -0.02
CA HIS A 128 -14.17 1.35 -1.11
C HIS A 128 -14.73 0.15 -1.89
N LEU A 129 -14.43 -1.07 -1.46
CA LEU A 129 -14.88 -2.31 -2.09
C LEU A 129 -16.00 -2.99 -1.28
N SER A 130 -16.94 -3.62 -1.97
CA SER A 130 -17.83 -4.59 -1.33
C SER A 130 -17.01 -5.78 -0.78
N GLN A 131 -17.58 -6.54 0.16
CA GLN A 131 -16.92 -7.73 0.69
C GLN A 131 -16.52 -8.71 -0.42
N ALA A 132 -17.40 -8.92 -1.41
CA ALA A 132 -17.14 -9.82 -2.52
C ALA A 132 -16.00 -9.31 -3.41
N ALA A 133 -15.99 -8.01 -3.74
CA ALA A 133 -14.94 -7.39 -4.53
C ALA A 133 -13.59 -7.41 -3.79
N ALA A 134 -13.57 -7.12 -2.49
CA ALA A 134 -12.36 -7.20 -1.67
C ALA A 134 -11.80 -8.62 -1.63
N THR A 135 -12.66 -9.64 -1.45
CA THR A 135 -12.24 -11.05 -1.49
C THR A 135 -11.66 -11.41 -2.87
N LYS A 136 -12.31 -10.99 -3.96
CA LYS A 136 -11.82 -11.23 -5.33
C LYS A 136 -10.45 -10.56 -5.54
N LEU A 137 -10.27 -9.33 -5.07
CA LEU A 137 -8.98 -8.64 -5.13
C LEU A 137 -7.89 -9.43 -4.39
N VAL A 138 -8.16 -9.86 -3.15
CA VAL A 138 -7.21 -10.64 -2.35
C VAL A 138 -6.79 -11.93 -3.05
N LEU A 139 -7.73 -12.65 -3.68
CA LEU A 139 -7.42 -13.86 -4.46
C LEU A 139 -6.53 -13.55 -5.68
N ASN A 140 -6.80 -12.43 -6.38
CA ASN A 140 -5.94 -11.97 -7.47
C ASN A 140 -4.54 -11.60 -6.97
N LEU A 141 -4.43 -10.88 -5.84
CA LEU A 141 -3.14 -10.56 -5.22
C LEU A 141 -2.39 -11.83 -4.84
N ALA A 142 -3.07 -12.81 -4.23
CA ALA A 142 -2.46 -14.09 -3.87
C ALA A 142 -1.92 -14.85 -5.10
N ARG A 143 -2.56 -14.71 -6.27
CA ARG A 143 -2.11 -15.31 -7.52
C ARG A 143 -0.87 -14.60 -8.08
N ILE A 144 -0.91 -13.27 -8.21
CA ILE A 144 0.13 -12.52 -8.91
C ILE A 144 1.38 -12.23 -8.08
N MET A 145 1.25 -12.18 -6.74
CA MET A 145 2.41 -11.94 -5.87
C MET A 145 3.30 -13.17 -5.83
N LYS A 146 4.62 -12.95 -5.85
CA LYS A 146 5.62 -14.00 -5.65
C LYS A 146 5.55 -14.55 -4.23
N PRO A 147 5.89 -15.83 -3.99
CA PRO A 147 6.12 -16.32 -2.64
C PRO A 147 7.08 -15.42 -1.86
N GLY A 148 6.74 -15.09 -0.63
CA GLY A 148 7.46 -14.10 0.18
C GLY A 148 7.26 -12.64 -0.25
N GLY A 149 6.45 -12.35 -1.26
CA GLY A 149 6.08 -10.99 -1.66
C GLY A 149 5.39 -10.24 -0.52
N ILE A 150 5.57 -8.91 -0.46
CA ILE A 150 5.04 -8.05 0.60
C ILE A 150 3.93 -7.15 0.08
N GLY A 151 2.86 -6.99 0.86
CA GLY A 151 1.81 -6.02 0.62
C GLY A 151 1.64 -5.05 1.78
N MET A 152 1.21 -3.83 1.48
CA MET A 152 0.83 -2.83 2.46
C MET A 152 -0.58 -2.33 2.16
N ALA A 153 -1.43 -2.28 3.17
CA ALA A 153 -2.78 -1.71 3.10
C ALA A 153 -3.02 -0.75 4.27
N ILE A 154 -3.87 0.24 4.04
CA ILE A 154 -4.32 1.20 5.05
C ILE A 154 -5.82 0.97 5.23
N PHE A 155 -6.27 0.93 6.49
CA PHE A 155 -7.67 0.77 6.86
C PHE A 155 -8.07 1.88 7.83
N ALA A 156 -9.18 2.56 7.55
CA ALA A 156 -9.79 3.45 8.52
C ALA A 156 -10.35 2.65 9.70
N THR A 157 -10.20 3.18 10.91
CA THR A 157 -10.78 2.60 12.12
C THR A 157 -12.12 3.21 12.47
N GLU A 158 -12.45 4.35 11.86
CA GLU A 158 -13.71 5.06 12.00
C GLU A 158 -14.15 5.63 10.65
N LEU A 159 -15.44 5.83 10.48
CA LEU A 159 -15.99 6.47 9.27
C LEU A 159 -15.70 7.97 9.31
N ALA A 160 -15.24 8.51 8.20
CA ALA A 160 -15.16 9.94 8.02
C ALA A 160 -16.56 10.57 8.00
N PRO A 161 -16.74 11.80 8.57
CA PRO A 161 -18.05 12.46 8.61
C PRO A 161 -18.63 12.80 7.24
N HIS A 162 -17.78 12.86 6.23
CA HIS A 162 -18.17 13.14 4.84
C HIS A 162 -17.53 12.15 3.89
N PRO A 163 -18.23 11.75 2.79
CA PRO A 163 -17.66 10.88 1.76
C PRO A 163 -16.41 11.53 1.12
N GLN A 164 -15.30 10.83 1.17
CA GLN A 164 -14.02 11.33 0.66
C GLN A 164 -13.10 10.18 0.25
N PHE A 165 -12.21 10.46 -0.68
CA PHE A 165 -11.05 9.62 -0.97
C PHE A 165 -9.79 10.25 -0.40
N VAL A 166 -8.84 9.44 -0.01
CA VAL A 166 -7.51 9.91 0.38
C VAL A 166 -6.52 9.66 -0.75
N LYS A 167 -5.78 10.70 -1.14
CA LYS A 167 -4.61 10.54 -2.01
C LYS A 167 -3.37 10.49 -1.15
N TYR A 168 -2.66 9.38 -1.22
CA TYR A 168 -1.43 9.13 -0.46
C TYR A 168 -0.22 9.50 -1.31
N SER A 169 0.49 10.56 -0.93
CA SER A 169 1.75 10.94 -1.58
C SER A 169 2.92 10.61 -0.64
N MET A 170 3.87 9.82 -1.09
CA MET A 170 5.11 9.56 -0.37
C MET A 170 6.00 10.80 -0.44
N ILE A 171 6.39 11.33 0.70
CA ILE A 171 7.37 12.43 0.81
C ILE A 171 8.78 11.85 0.87
N ASP A 172 8.93 10.78 1.61
CA ASP A 172 10.11 9.96 1.78
C ASP A 172 9.70 8.55 2.21
N PRO A 173 10.63 7.59 2.43
CA PRO A 173 10.30 6.23 2.86
C PRO A 173 9.60 6.12 4.23
N GLN A 174 9.37 7.22 4.94
CA GLN A 174 8.78 7.23 6.27
C GLN A 174 7.53 8.12 6.37
N HIS A 175 7.35 9.09 5.47
CA HIS A 175 6.31 10.08 5.58
C HIS A 175 5.34 10.01 4.41
N LEU A 176 4.05 9.94 4.73
CA LEU A 176 2.93 10.02 3.80
C LEU A 176 2.20 11.35 3.96
N ARG A 177 1.93 12.00 2.84
CA ARG A 177 0.99 13.13 2.79
C ARG A 177 -0.38 12.60 2.43
N HIS A 178 -1.36 12.88 3.28
CA HIS A 178 -2.76 12.53 3.09
C HIS A 178 -3.51 13.75 2.56
N ARG A 179 -3.96 13.69 1.32
CA ARG A 179 -4.78 14.73 0.72
C ARG A 179 -6.20 14.23 0.53
N LEU A 180 -7.14 14.83 1.23
CA LEU A 180 -8.56 14.51 1.11
C LEU A 180 -9.12 15.06 -0.21
N VAL A 181 -9.88 14.22 -0.92
CA VAL A 181 -10.56 14.59 -2.16
C VAL A 181 -12.05 14.30 -1.97
N PRO A 182 -12.92 15.31 -2.04
CA PRO A 182 -14.36 15.11 -1.93
C PRO A 182 -14.85 14.11 -2.98
N ALA A 183 -15.72 13.18 -2.57
CA ALA A 183 -16.24 12.14 -3.43
C ALA A 183 -17.72 11.92 -3.14
N ALA A 184 -18.59 12.46 -3.98
CA ALA A 184 -20.04 12.43 -3.77
C ALA A 184 -20.66 11.02 -3.70
N ALA A 185 -19.97 9.99 -4.22
CA ALA A 185 -20.47 8.61 -4.28
C ALA A 185 -19.63 7.61 -3.47
N ALA A 186 -18.62 8.06 -2.71
CA ALA A 186 -17.84 7.15 -1.88
C ALA A 186 -18.66 6.73 -0.66
N GLN A 187 -18.76 5.43 -0.45
CA GLN A 187 -19.30 4.86 0.79
C GLN A 187 -18.18 4.01 1.41
N PRO A 188 -17.22 4.64 2.10
CA PRO A 188 -16.13 3.91 2.70
C PRO A 188 -16.66 2.98 3.79
N ARG A 189 -16.06 1.80 3.88
CA ARG A 189 -16.39 0.80 4.88
C ARG A 189 -15.27 0.75 5.92
N VAL A 190 -15.63 0.68 7.19
CA VAL A 190 -14.69 0.34 8.26
C VAL A 190 -14.51 -1.17 8.33
N TRP A 191 -13.26 -1.61 8.33
CA TRP A 191 -12.89 -3.00 8.51
C TRP A 191 -12.40 -3.20 9.94
N THR A 192 -13.07 -4.05 10.72
CA THR A 192 -12.58 -4.43 12.04
C THR A 192 -11.29 -5.25 11.92
N SER A 193 -10.53 -5.38 13.02
CA SER A 193 -9.33 -6.24 13.02
C SER A 193 -9.64 -7.67 12.59
N ARG A 194 -10.80 -8.19 13.01
CA ARG A 194 -11.26 -9.52 12.62
C ARG A 194 -11.59 -9.61 11.13
N ASP A 195 -12.24 -8.59 10.58
CA ASP A 195 -12.54 -8.55 9.14
C ASP A 195 -11.27 -8.54 8.31
N VAL A 196 -10.25 -7.75 8.71
CA VAL A 196 -8.95 -7.71 8.04
C VAL A 196 -8.25 -9.07 8.10
N GLN A 197 -8.26 -9.74 9.26
CA GLN A 197 -7.70 -11.08 9.39
C GLN A 197 -8.41 -12.11 8.50
N LEU A 198 -9.74 -12.06 8.44
CA LEU A 198 -10.53 -12.94 7.58
C LEU A 198 -10.32 -12.62 6.09
N LEU A 199 -10.18 -11.35 5.74
CA LEU A 199 -9.91 -10.92 4.37
C LEU A 199 -8.55 -11.42 3.89
N LEU A 200 -7.52 -11.30 4.71
CA LEU A 200 -6.13 -11.60 4.36
C LEU A 200 -5.71 -13.07 4.66
N THR A 201 -6.65 -14.02 4.72
CA THR A 201 -6.37 -15.43 5.06
C THR A 201 -5.39 -16.13 4.10
N SER A 202 -5.28 -15.65 2.85
CA SER A 202 -4.29 -16.15 1.88
C SER A 202 -2.86 -15.64 2.13
N PHE A 203 -2.70 -14.77 3.12
CA PHE A 203 -1.45 -14.10 3.49
C PHE A 203 -1.15 -14.29 4.97
N VAL A 204 0.10 -14.05 5.34
CA VAL A 204 0.49 -13.88 6.73
C VAL A 204 0.49 -12.37 7.00
N ALA A 205 -0.42 -11.91 7.86
CA ALA A 205 -0.48 -10.50 8.28
C ALA A 205 0.35 -10.34 9.56
N ASP A 206 1.63 -10.01 9.40
CA ASP A 206 2.59 -10.04 10.51
C ASP A 206 2.55 -8.78 11.35
N GLU A 207 2.25 -7.64 10.76
CA GLU A 207 2.39 -6.36 11.41
C GLU A 207 1.20 -5.45 11.11
N SER A 208 0.61 -4.91 12.18
CA SER A 208 -0.48 -3.94 12.08
C SER A 208 -0.25 -2.81 13.06
N TYR A 209 -0.26 -1.58 12.57
CA TYR A 209 0.02 -0.38 13.33
C TYR A 209 -1.21 0.52 13.37
N LEU A 210 -1.74 0.74 14.58
CA LEU A 210 -2.76 1.75 14.80
C LEU A 210 -2.09 3.13 14.90
N LEU A 211 -2.53 4.05 14.07
CA LEU A 211 -2.01 5.41 14.02
C LEU A 211 -2.96 6.37 14.77
N THR A 212 -2.41 7.50 15.24
CA THR A 212 -3.16 8.50 16.02
C THR A 212 -4.30 9.17 15.24
N HIS A 213 -4.23 9.18 13.90
CA HIS A 213 -5.25 9.74 13.01
C HIS A 213 -6.28 8.71 12.52
N GLN A 214 -6.60 7.73 13.38
CA GLN A 214 -7.68 6.75 13.18
C GLN A 214 -7.51 5.89 11.91
N GLN A 215 -6.27 5.59 11.56
CA GLN A 215 -5.93 4.67 10.50
C GLN A 215 -5.10 3.51 11.05
N ARG A 216 -5.19 2.38 10.37
CA ARG A 216 -4.39 1.20 10.63
C ARG A 216 -3.60 0.86 9.38
N GLU A 217 -2.30 0.87 9.48
CA GLU A 217 -1.42 0.32 8.46
C GLU A 217 -1.22 -1.17 8.72
N THR A 218 -1.34 -2.00 7.71
CA THR A 218 -1.17 -3.45 7.80
C THR A 218 -0.19 -3.91 6.73
N LEU A 219 0.84 -4.65 7.15
CA LEU A 219 1.74 -5.38 6.27
C LEU A 219 1.31 -6.84 6.21
N PHE A 220 1.38 -7.42 5.03
CA PHE A 220 1.08 -8.82 4.81
C PHE A 220 2.04 -9.44 3.79
N HIS A 221 2.32 -10.72 3.95
CA HIS A 221 3.25 -11.46 3.09
C HIS A 221 2.57 -12.68 2.47
N LYS A 222 2.86 -12.94 1.18
CA LYS A 222 2.49 -14.23 0.60
C LYS A 222 3.38 -15.32 1.21
N PRO A 223 2.80 -16.39 1.79
CA PRO A 223 3.59 -17.47 2.36
C PRO A 223 4.58 -18.06 1.34
N VAL A 224 5.78 -18.35 1.81
CA VAL A 224 6.72 -19.18 1.04
C VAL A 224 6.27 -20.63 1.26
N ALA A 225 5.92 -21.35 0.19
CA ALA A 225 5.61 -22.76 0.30
C ALA A 225 6.80 -23.45 1.00
N ALA A 226 6.51 -24.18 2.09
CA ALA A 226 7.54 -24.96 2.78
C ALA A 226 8.22 -25.87 1.77
N GLY A 227 9.46 -25.54 1.41
CA GLY A 227 10.20 -26.21 0.36
C GLY A 227 10.25 -27.70 0.65
N HIS A 228 9.94 -28.51 -0.33
CA HIS A 228 10.26 -29.91 -0.38
C HIS A 228 11.78 -30.02 -0.13
N ARG A 229 12.20 -30.33 1.11
CA ARG A 229 13.59 -30.70 1.38
C ARG A 229 13.89 -31.93 0.52
N PRO A 230 14.84 -31.86 -0.41
CA PRO A 230 15.28 -33.09 -1.07
C PRO A 230 15.76 -34.05 0.03
N ARG A 231 15.16 -35.24 0.09
CA ARG A 231 15.67 -36.30 0.94
C ARG A 231 17.10 -36.60 0.44
N ALA A 232 18.06 -36.44 1.34
CA ALA A 232 19.43 -36.89 1.15
C ALA A 232 19.49 -38.39 0.99
#